data_33dbae114d0e7d89caf863f0004febeb
#
_entry.id   33dbae114d0e7d89caf863f0004febeb
#
_cell.length_a   1.000
_cell.length_b   1.000
_cell.length_c   1.000
_cell.angle_alpha   90.00
_cell.angle_beta   90.00
_cell.angle_gamma   90.00
#
_symmetry.space_group_name_H-M   'P 1'
#
loop_
_entity.id
_entity.type
_entity.pdbx_description
1 polymer ?
#
loop_
_entity_poly.entity_id
_entity_poly.type
_entity_poly.pdbx_seq_one_letter_code
_entity_poly.pdbx_strand_id
1 'polypeptide(L)'
;MERYNKILLLLILLIPLTLCSCKKKDTIMENYPSITDKKHVIVELSPKELIEKISNQESFIVTLGFEACPWCQALMPEYNEVAKSEGLKEVYYVDIKDMRDNVESSDRIYYLALYSYFNEIVDTEKDRINAPTMLAIKNGKLEAFHIDTVSTHTINEQGILPALTAEQKTLLHSIIKGLISKVK
;
A
#
# COMPACT_ATOMS: atom_id res chain seq x y z
N MET A 1 -10.67 61.07 -0.47
CA MET A 1 -10.78 59.83 0.33
C MET A 1 -11.11 58.58 -0.51
N GLU A 2 -11.77 58.67 -1.65
CA GLU A 2 -12.11 57.49 -2.50
C GLU A 2 -10.95 56.84 -3.24
N ARG A 3 -9.89 57.56 -3.55
CA ARG A 3 -8.74 57.00 -4.26
C ARG A 3 -7.86 56.07 -3.37
N TYR A 4 -7.80 56.32 -2.08
CA TYR A 4 -7.03 55.47 -1.14
C TYR A 4 -7.69 54.13 -0.89
N ASN A 5 -9.01 54.07 -0.91
CA ASN A 5 -9.73 52.79 -0.71
C ASN A 5 -9.57 51.82 -1.89
N LYS A 6 -9.44 52.33 -3.10
CA LYS A 6 -9.20 51.47 -4.30
C LYS A 6 -7.80 50.86 -4.34
N ILE A 7 -6.80 51.59 -3.85
CA ILE A 7 -5.42 51.10 -3.79
C ILE A 7 -5.26 50.07 -2.65
N LEU A 8 -5.94 50.25 -1.52
CA LEU A 8 -5.94 49.32 -0.41
C LEU A 8 -6.65 48.00 -0.75
N LEU A 9 -7.73 48.06 -1.56
CA LEU A 9 -8.43 46.86 -2.05
C LEU A 9 -7.61 46.05 -3.08
N LEU A 10 -6.74 46.71 -3.86
CA LEU A 10 -5.88 46.02 -4.83
C LEU A 10 -4.68 45.33 -4.17
N LEU A 11 -4.23 45.79 -3.00
CA LEU A 11 -3.11 45.20 -2.27
C LEU A 11 -3.48 43.93 -1.49
N ILE A 12 -4.76 43.71 -1.20
CA ILE A 12 -5.24 42.50 -0.52
C ILE A 12 -5.36 41.29 -1.46
N LEU A 13 -5.35 41.51 -2.78
CA LEU A 13 -5.52 40.45 -3.79
C LEU A 13 -4.22 39.73 -4.20
N LEU A 14 -3.08 40.10 -3.59
CA LEU A 14 -1.76 39.52 -3.88
C LEU A 14 -1.17 38.76 -2.69
N ILE A 15 -2.01 38.11 -1.88
CA ILE A 15 -1.50 37.08 -0.98
C ILE A 15 -1.27 35.84 -1.84
N PRO A 16 0.00 35.45 -2.13
CA PRO A 16 0.23 34.17 -2.77
C PRO A 16 -0.30 33.12 -1.80
N LEU A 17 -1.32 32.37 -2.21
CA LEU A 17 -1.64 31.09 -1.60
C LEU A 17 -0.39 30.21 -1.78
N THR A 18 0.55 30.33 -0.88
CA THR A 18 1.57 29.29 -0.67
C THR A 18 0.80 28.08 -0.17
N LEU A 19 0.35 27.27 -1.11
CA LEU A 19 -0.03 25.90 -0.84
C LEU A 19 1.20 25.24 -0.22
N CYS A 20 1.25 25.25 1.12
CA CYS A 20 2.20 24.46 1.88
C CYS A 20 1.83 23.00 1.56
N SER A 21 2.37 22.49 0.43
CA SER A 21 2.35 21.07 0.14
C SER A 21 3.22 20.43 1.23
N CYS A 22 2.58 20.05 2.33
CA CYS A 22 3.18 19.11 3.27
C CYS A 22 3.48 17.84 2.46
N LYS A 23 4.71 17.71 1.94
CA LYS A 23 5.17 16.44 1.39
C LYS A 23 5.06 15.42 2.52
N LYS A 24 4.14 14.48 2.39
CA LYS A 24 4.03 13.32 3.29
C LYS A 24 5.44 12.71 3.34
N LYS A 25 5.99 12.51 4.54
CA LYS A 25 7.31 11.91 4.71
C LYS A 25 7.28 10.55 4.04
N ASP A 26 8.26 10.27 3.21
CA ASP A 26 8.40 8.95 2.59
C ASP A 26 8.88 7.96 3.66
N THR A 27 7.96 7.17 4.18
CA THR A 27 8.23 6.17 5.22
C THR A 27 8.56 4.80 4.63
N ILE A 28 8.30 4.59 3.33
CA ILE A 28 8.50 3.28 2.69
C ILE A 28 9.96 2.84 2.76
N MET A 29 10.91 3.71 2.42
CA MET A 29 12.34 3.36 2.47
C MET A 29 12.88 3.20 3.90
N GLU A 30 12.25 3.86 4.89
CA GLU A 30 12.60 3.68 6.31
C GLU A 30 12.13 2.31 6.80
N ASN A 31 10.89 1.95 6.49
CA ASN A 31 10.25 0.71 6.92
C ASN A 31 10.74 -0.51 6.13
N TYR A 32 11.16 -0.30 4.88
CA TYR A 32 11.64 -1.34 3.96
C TYR A 32 13.02 -0.97 3.41
N PRO A 33 14.11 -1.11 4.19
CA PRO A 33 15.45 -0.64 3.83
C PRO A 33 16.06 -1.34 2.60
N SER A 34 15.49 -2.47 2.18
CA SER A 34 15.85 -3.13 0.92
C SER A 34 15.40 -2.36 -0.32
N ILE A 35 14.46 -1.40 -0.17
CA ILE A 35 14.08 -0.48 -1.23
C ILE A 35 15.05 0.71 -1.20
N THR A 36 16.10 0.66 -2.00
CA THR A 36 17.11 1.71 -2.07
C THR A 36 16.85 2.75 -3.16
N ASP A 37 15.90 2.48 -4.06
CA ASP A 37 15.52 3.37 -5.15
C ASP A 37 14.62 4.51 -4.66
N LYS A 38 15.15 5.72 -4.62
CA LYS A 38 14.39 6.95 -4.28
C LYS A 38 13.24 7.28 -5.25
N LYS A 39 13.18 6.57 -6.38
CA LYS A 39 12.12 6.67 -7.37
C LYS A 39 11.22 5.43 -7.34
N HIS A 40 11.06 4.80 -6.16
CA HIS A 40 10.08 3.74 -6.02
C HIS A 40 8.67 4.26 -6.32
N VAL A 41 7.80 3.33 -6.70
CA VAL A 41 6.41 3.64 -7.10
C VAL A 41 5.40 3.27 -6.01
N ILE A 42 5.85 2.89 -4.82
CA ILE A 42 4.99 2.52 -3.71
C ILE A 42 4.52 3.78 -2.98
N VAL A 43 3.21 3.92 -2.83
CA VAL A 43 2.55 5.01 -2.10
C VAL A 43 1.86 4.41 -0.88
N GLU A 44 2.20 4.89 0.31
CA GLU A 44 1.53 4.50 1.53
C GLU A 44 0.19 5.21 1.66
N LEU A 45 -0.88 4.43 1.85
CA LEU A 45 -2.22 4.91 2.16
C LEU A 45 -2.53 4.69 3.64
N SER A 46 -3.28 5.61 4.22
CA SER A 46 -3.99 5.31 5.47
C SER A 46 -5.09 4.28 5.24
N PRO A 47 -5.52 3.54 6.28
CA PRO A 47 -6.67 2.63 6.18
C PRO A 47 -7.93 3.30 5.64
N LYS A 48 -8.17 4.55 6.02
CA LYS A 48 -9.30 5.35 5.54
C LYS A 48 -9.22 5.60 4.03
N GLU A 49 -8.06 6.05 3.52
CA GLU A 49 -7.85 6.30 2.09
C GLU A 49 -8.05 5.03 1.26
N LEU A 50 -7.65 3.85 1.78
CA LEU A 50 -7.91 2.58 1.11
C LEU A 50 -9.42 2.33 0.95
N ILE A 51 -10.20 2.49 2.04
CA ILE A 51 -11.65 2.28 2.00
C ILE A 51 -12.33 3.32 1.08
N GLU A 52 -11.87 4.57 1.07
CA GLU A 52 -12.36 5.60 0.16
C GLU A 52 -12.13 5.22 -1.31
N LYS A 53 -10.92 4.72 -1.67
CA LYS A 53 -10.63 4.25 -3.03
C LYS A 53 -11.55 3.09 -3.46
N ILE A 54 -11.78 2.12 -2.56
CA ILE A 54 -12.71 1.00 -2.81
C ILE A 54 -14.13 1.53 -3.05
N SER A 55 -14.61 2.39 -2.16
CA SER A 55 -15.96 2.98 -2.22
C SER A 55 -16.17 3.84 -3.47
N ASN A 56 -15.12 4.53 -3.93
CA ASN A 56 -15.10 5.33 -5.15
C ASN A 56 -14.97 4.48 -6.43
N GLN A 57 -14.96 3.14 -6.29
CA GLN A 57 -14.85 2.20 -7.41
C GLN A 57 -13.57 2.39 -8.23
N GLU A 58 -12.47 2.76 -7.58
CA GLU A 58 -11.19 2.89 -8.25
C GLU A 58 -10.60 1.51 -8.61
N SER A 59 -9.67 1.50 -9.59
CA SER A 59 -8.93 0.30 -10.00
C SER A 59 -7.46 0.46 -9.63
N PHE A 60 -6.92 -0.45 -8.82
CA PHE A 60 -5.55 -0.35 -8.31
C PHE A 60 -5.05 -1.68 -7.75
N ILE A 61 -3.75 -1.73 -7.45
CA ILE A 61 -3.13 -2.83 -6.71
C ILE A 61 -2.61 -2.28 -5.37
N VAL A 62 -2.81 -3.04 -4.29
CA VAL A 62 -2.39 -2.68 -2.94
C VAL A 62 -1.83 -3.88 -2.20
N THR A 63 -0.80 -3.66 -1.39
CA THR A 63 -0.27 -4.63 -0.43
C THR A 63 -0.69 -4.24 0.98
N LEU A 64 -1.32 -5.17 1.69
CA LEU A 64 -1.59 -5.10 3.12
C LEU A 64 -0.44 -5.77 3.85
N GLY A 65 0.26 -5.05 4.71
CA GLY A 65 1.45 -5.57 5.37
C GLY A 65 1.83 -4.78 6.60
N PHE A 66 3.03 -4.99 7.13
CA PHE A 66 3.64 -4.18 8.18
C PHE A 66 5.16 -4.40 8.24
N GLU A 67 5.87 -3.40 8.75
CA GLU A 67 7.33 -3.33 8.79
C GLU A 67 7.98 -4.57 9.42
N ALA A 68 7.50 -5.01 10.58
CA ALA A 68 8.09 -6.11 11.34
C ALA A 68 7.80 -7.51 10.76
N CYS A 69 7.10 -7.61 9.62
CA CYS A 69 6.77 -8.86 8.96
C CYS A 69 7.92 -9.31 8.03
N PRO A 70 8.60 -10.46 8.28
CA PRO A 70 9.71 -10.91 7.45
C PRO A 70 9.32 -11.14 5.99
N TRP A 71 8.13 -11.69 5.72
CA TRP A 71 7.63 -11.88 4.35
C TRP A 71 7.31 -10.56 3.67
N CYS A 72 6.85 -9.54 4.41
CA CYS A 72 6.67 -8.19 3.88
C CYS A 72 8.02 -7.57 3.49
N GLN A 73 9.06 -7.74 4.33
CA GLN A 73 10.40 -7.29 4.01
C GLN A 73 10.96 -7.94 2.73
N ALA A 74 10.65 -9.20 2.49
CA ALA A 74 11.06 -9.91 1.29
C ALA A 74 10.22 -9.53 0.05
N LEU A 75 8.92 -9.26 0.22
CA LEU A 75 8.00 -8.94 -0.87
C LEU A 75 8.20 -7.53 -1.42
N MET A 76 8.31 -6.53 -0.57
CA MET A 76 8.17 -5.13 -0.96
C MET A 76 9.19 -4.64 -2.00
N PRO A 77 10.50 -5.03 -1.96
CA PRO A 77 11.43 -4.69 -3.04
C PRO A 77 11.05 -5.31 -4.38
N GLU A 78 10.59 -6.57 -4.40
CA GLU A 78 10.16 -7.26 -5.61
C GLU A 78 8.87 -6.66 -6.17
N TYR A 79 7.94 -6.25 -5.29
CA TYR A 79 6.72 -5.55 -5.67
C TYR A 79 7.02 -4.23 -6.38
N ASN A 80 7.95 -3.43 -5.82
CA ASN A 80 8.40 -2.19 -6.45
C ASN A 80 9.04 -2.44 -7.83
N GLU A 81 9.95 -3.41 -7.92
CA GLU A 81 10.66 -3.74 -9.16
C GLU A 81 9.69 -4.13 -10.27
N VAL A 82 8.77 -5.06 -9.97
CA VAL A 82 7.80 -5.53 -10.96
C VAL A 82 6.84 -4.41 -11.35
N ALA A 83 6.31 -3.64 -10.40
CA ALA A 83 5.40 -2.54 -10.70
C ALA A 83 6.04 -1.51 -11.66
N LYS A 84 7.31 -1.18 -11.44
CA LYS A 84 8.08 -0.30 -12.33
C LYS A 84 8.29 -0.92 -13.71
N SER A 85 8.65 -2.20 -13.77
CA SER A 85 8.86 -2.91 -15.04
C SER A 85 7.58 -3.01 -15.88
N GLU A 86 6.42 -3.07 -15.22
CA GLU A 86 5.09 -3.05 -15.84
C GLU A 86 4.58 -1.63 -16.18
N GLY A 87 5.39 -0.60 -15.92
CA GLY A 87 5.11 0.79 -16.28
C GLY A 87 4.10 1.48 -15.36
N LEU A 88 3.83 0.93 -14.16
CA LEU A 88 2.97 1.58 -13.19
C LEU A 88 3.68 2.79 -12.60
N LYS A 89 2.94 3.89 -12.44
CA LYS A 89 3.43 5.12 -11.81
C LYS A 89 3.29 5.07 -10.30
N GLU A 90 2.33 4.30 -9.82
CA GLU A 90 2.06 4.10 -8.40
C GLU A 90 1.41 2.73 -8.15
N VAL A 91 1.76 2.15 -7.02
CA VAL A 91 1.11 1.00 -6.39
C VAL A 91 1.00 1.30 -4.91
N TYR A 92 0.02 0.69 -4.24
CA TYR A 92 -0.30 1.12 -2.89
C TYR A 92 0.17 0.11 -1.83
N TYR A 93 0.39 0.64 -0.64
CA TYR A 93 0.69 -0.11 0.57
C TYR A 93 -0.12 0.44 1.74
N VAL A 94 -0.59 -0.44 2.62
CA VAL A 94 -1.26 -0.08 3.88
C VAL A 94 -0.65 -0.87 5.01
N ASP A 95 -0.17 -0.20 6.05
CA ASP A 95 0.17 -0.86 7.30
C ASP A 95 -1.10 -1.27 8.03
N ILE A 96 -1.26 -2.59 8.22
CA ILE A 96 -2.43 -3.15 8.87
C ILE A 96 -2.19 -3.58 10.32
N LYS A 97 -0.96 -3.40 10.85
CA LYS A 97 -0.57 -3.99 12.13
C LYS A 97 -1.45 -3.52 13.28
N ASP A 98 -1.53 -2.20 13.48
CA ASP A 98 -2.29 -1.65 14.61
C ASP A 98 -3.78 -1.95 14.45
N MET A 99 -4.38 -1.66 13.30
CA MET A 99 -5.82 -1.91 13.08
C MET A 99 -6.19 -3.39 13.11
N ARG A 100 -5.25 -4.32 12.88
CA ARG A 100 -5.45 -5.76 12.97
C ARG A 100 -5.31 -6.29 14.40
N ASP A 101 -4.22 -5.89 15.08
CA ASP A 101 -3.78 -6.52 16.32
C ASP A 101 -4.29 -5.77 17.57
N ASN A 102 -4.68 -4.50 17.44
CA ASN A 102 -5.19 -3.67 18.52
C ASN A 102 -6.69 -3.41 18.35
N VAL A 103 -7.51 -4.03 19.20
CA VAL A 103 -8.97 -3.89 19.15
C VAL A 103 -9.47 -2.48 19.49
N GLU A 104 -8.64 -1.70 20.20
CA GLU A 104 -8.93 -0.31 20.58
C GLU A 104 -8.41 0.70 19.54
N SER A 105 -7.80 0.24 18.45
CA SER A 105 -7.33 1.12 17.39
C SER A 105 -8.47 1.93 16.78
N SER A 106 -8.25 3.23 16.61
CA SER A 106 -9.19 4.10 15.89
C SER A 106 -9.43 3.64 14.45
N ASP A 107 -8.48 2.93 13.85
CA ASP A 107 -8.54 2.40 12.49
C ASP A 107 -9.17 1.00 12.42
N ARG A 108 -9.55 0.41 13.57
CA ARG A 108 -10.20 -0.91 13.62
C ARG A 108 -11.44 -0.99 12.74
N ILE A 109 -12.21 0.07 12.66
CA ILE A 109 -13.41 0.16 11.82
C ILE A 109 -13.09 -0.09 10.32
N TYR A 110 -11.95 0.39 9.84
CA TYR A 110 -11.53 0.17 8.45
C TYR A 110 -11.04 -1.26 8.22
N TYR A 111 -10.41 -1.87 9.22
CA TYR A 111 -10.05 -3.28 9.18
C TYR A 111 -11.28 -4.19 9.07
N LEU A 112 -12.31 -3.92 9.87
CA LEU A 112 -13.59 -4.64 9.80
C LEU A 112 -14.32 -4.39 8.48
N ALA A 113 -14.17 -3.19 7.90
CA ALA A 113 -14.71 -2.91 6.57
C ALA A 113 -14.04 -3.79 5.49
N LEU A 114 -12.74 -4.08 5.57
CA LEU A 114 -12.07 -5.01 4.65
C LEU A 114 -12.66 -6.42 4.72
N TYR A 115 -13.06 -6.90 5.89
CA TYR A 115 -13.78 -8.18 6.04
C TYR A 115 -15.12 -8.15 5.29
N SER A 116 -15.82 -7.02 5.37
CA SER A 116 -17.11 -6.85 4.69
C SER A 116 -17.00 -6.75 3.18
N TYR A 117 -15.93 -6.12 2.69
CA TYR A 117 -15.68 -6.00 1.25
C TYR A 117 -15.08 -7.27 0.64
N PHE A 118 -14.19 -7.96 1.38
CA PHE A 118 -13.33 -9.01 0.83
C PHE A 118 -13.18 -10.17 1.84
N ASN A 119 -14.25 -10.92 2.10
CA ASN A 119 -14.19 -12.06 3.04
C ASN A 119 -13.23 -13.17 2.57
N GLU A 120 -12.94 -13.24 1.27
CA GLU A 120 -12.06 -14.25 0.66
C GLU A 120 -10.60 -14.14 1.11
N ILE A 121 -10.17 -12.94 1.57
CA ILE A 121 -8.79 -12.73 2.04
C ILE A 121 -8.60 -13.04 3.52
N VAL A 122 -9.68 -13.39 4.21
CA VAL A 122 -9.65 -13.69 5.65
C VAL A 122 -9.22 -15.13 5.87
N ASP A 123 -8.17 -15.31 6.64
CA ASP A 123 -7.78 -16.62 7.19
C ASP A 123 -8.80 -17.00 8.28
N THR A 124 -9.70 -17.91 7.95
CA THR A 124 -10.81 -18.31 8.85
C THR A 124 -10.35 -19.08 10.08
N GLU A 125 -9.17 -19.72 10.06
CA GLU A 125 -8.60 -20.43 11.21
C GLU A 125 -8.03 -19.45 12.23
N LYS A 126 -7.45 -18.35 11.76
CA LYS A 126 -6.82 -17.33 12.61
C LYS A 126 -7.71 -16.11 12.83
N ASP A 127 -8.86 -16.05 12.16
CA ASP A 127 -9.79 -14.91 12.15
C ASP A 127 -9.08 -13.58 11.88
N ARG A 128 -8.26 -13.55 10.83
CA ARG A 128 -7.50 -12.35 10.44
C ARG A 128 -7.07 -12.34 8.99
N ILE A 129 -6.77 -11.14 8.49
CA ILE A 129 -6.03 -10.96 7.23
C ILE A 129 -4.54 -11.21 7.51
N ASN A 130 -3.94 -12.14 6.79
CA ASN A 130 -2.50 -12.40 6.87
C ASN A 130 -1.69 -11.28 6.21
N ALA A 131 -0.41 -11.19 6.54
CA ALA A 131 0.52 -10.22 5.95
C ALA A 131 1.79 -10.93 5.46
N PRO A 132 2.25 -10.59 4.25
CA PRO A 132 1.63 -9.67 3.30
C PRO A 132 0.44 -10.29 2.56
N THR A 133 -0.56 -9.48 2.23
CA THR A 133 -1.63 -9.84 1.28
C THR A 133 -1.68 -8.78 0.19
N MET A 134 -1.48 -9.19 -1.07
CA MET A 134 -1.62 -8.33 -2.25
C MET A 134 -3.03 -8.45 -2.82
N LEU A 135 -3.66 -7.32 -3.13
CA LEU A 135 -5.00 -7.25 -3.71
C LEU A 135 -4.95 -6.55 -5.07
N ALA A 136 -5.55 -7.16 -6.07
CA ALA A 136 -5.89 -6.53 -7.35
C ALA A 136 -7.36 -6.12 -7.31
N ILE A 137 -7.63 -4.82 -7.25
CA ILE A 137 -8.96 -4.24 -7.15
C ILE A 137 -9.31 -3.55 -8.46
N LYS A 138 -10.46 -3.88 -9.04
CA LYS A 138 -10.97 -3.26 -10.26
C LYS A 138 -12.40 -2.77 -10.04
N ASN A 139 -12.62 -1.47 -10.27
CA ASN A 139 -13.91 -0.82 -10.04
C ASN A 139 -14.44 -1.08 -8.61
N GLY A 140 -13.56 -1.02 -7.60
CA GLY A 140 -13.87 -1.26 -6.20
C GLY A 140 -14.13 -2.73 -5.82
N LYS A 141 -13.92 -3.69 -6.73
CA LYS A 141 -14.13 -5.11 -6.49
C LYS A 141 -12.82 -5.88 -6.51
N LEU A 142 -12.73 -6.93 -5.69
CA LEU A 142 -11.58 -7.82 -5.68
C LEU A 142 -11.61 -8.72 -6.93
N GLU A 143 -10.61 -8.59 -7.78
CA GLU A 143 -10.44 -9.43 -8.97
C GLU A 143 -9.51 -10.61 -8.72
N ALA A 144 -8.50 -10.41 -7.88
CA ALA A 144 -7.56 -11.44 -7.48
C ALA A 144 -6.79 -10.99 -6.22
N PHE A 145 -6.25 -11.95 -5.50
CA PHE A 145 -5.36 -11.69 -4.38
C PHE A 145 -4.26 -12.75 -4.29
N HIS A 146 -3.23 -12.44 -3.53
CA HIS A 146 -2.16 -13.37 -3.20
C HIS A 146 -1.67 -13.11 -1.78
N ILE A 147 -1.45 -14.17 -1.02
CA ILE A 147 -0.98 -14.13 0.38
C ILE A 147 0.47 -14.61 0.42
N ASP A 148 1.30 -13.98 1.26
CA ASP A 148 2.73 -14.25 1.43
C ASP A 148 3.55 -13.92 0.16
N THR A 149 4.70 -14.58 0.02
CA THR A 149 5.59 -14.51 -1.16
C THR A 149 5.30 -15.67 -2.12
N VAL A 150 6.00 -16.80 -1.92
CA VAL A 150 5.76 -18.06 -2.65
C VAL A 150 5.76 -19.22 -1.66
N SER A 151 5.03 -20.29 -1.96
CA SER A 151 4.80 -21.41 -1.04
C SER A 151 6.08 -22.12 -0.56
N THR A 152 7.15 -22.03 -1.33
CA THR A 152 8.47 -22.61 -0.99
C THR A 152 9.35 -21.67 -0.16
N HIS A 153 8.94 -20.42 0.06
CA HIS A 153 9.69 -19.44 0.86
C HIS A 153 9.26 -19.52 2.32
N THR A 154 9.89 -20.41 3.04
CA THR A 154 9.57 -20.78 4.41
C THR A 154 10.69 -20.48 5.39
N ILE A 155 10.34 -20.34 6.65
CA ILE A 155 11.30 -20.22 7.76
C ILE A 155 12.14 -21.50 7.84
N ASN A 156 13.45 -21.34 8.01
CA ASN A 156 14.39 -22.44 8.16
C ASN A 156 14.36 -23.01 9.60
N GLU A 157 15.14 -24.07 9.84
CA GLU A 157 15.25 -24.72 11.16
C GLU A 157 15.75 -23.78 12.28
N GLN A 158 16.44 -22.70 11.95
CA GLN A 158 16.93 -21.68 12.87
C GLN A 158 15.87 -20.59 13.17
N GLY A 159 14.66 -20.68 12.62
CA GLY A 159 13.61 -19.70 12.81
C GLY A 159 13.79 -18.43 11.96
N ILE A 160 14.66 -18.46 10.96
CA ILE A 160 14.99 -17.32 10.08
C ILE A 160 14.33 -17.52 8.73
N LEU A 161 13.69 -16.49 8.20
CA LEU A 161 13.24 -16.44 6.81
C LEU A 161 14.46 -16.10 5.92
N PRO A 162 14.93 -17.02 5.05
CA PRO A 162 16.08 -16.74 4.17
C PRO A 162 15.71 -15.71 3.09
N ALA A 163 16.70 -15.18 2.38
CA ALA A 163 16.43 -14.40 1.18
C ALA A 163 15.79 -15.27 0.09
N LEU A 164 14.94 -14.66 -0.74
CA LEU A 164 14.35 -15.34 -1.91
C LEU A 164 15.44 -15.84 -2.87
N THR A 165 15.34 -17.09 -3.29
CA THR A 165 16.18 -17.62 -4.37
C THR A 165 15.79 -17.00 -5.71
N ALA A 166 16.61 -17.18 -6.74
CA ALA A 166 16.32 -16.68 -8.09
C ALA A 166 15.04 -17.29 -8.66
N GLU A 167 14.79 -18.57 -8.41
CA GLU A 167 13.58 -19.27 -8.83
C GLU A 167 12.35 -18.73 -8.10
N GLN A 168 12.46 -18.50 -6.78
CA GLN A 168 11.39 -17.92 -5.98
C GLN A 168 11.06 -16.50 -6.42
N LYS A 169 12.06 -15.67 -6.72
CA LYS A 169 11.85 -14.32 -7.28
C LYS A 169 11.16 -14.38 -8.63
N THR A 170 11.58 -15.26 -9.52
CA THR A 170 10.94 -15.44 -10.84
C THR A 170 9.46 -15.80 -10.71
N LEU A 171 9.14 -16.72 -9.80
CA LEU A 171 7.75 -17.11 -9.54
C LEU A 171 6.94 -15.96 -8.93
N LEU A 172 7.51 -15.27 -7.93
CA LEU A 172 6.86 -14.12 -7.29
C LEU A 172 6.62 -12.98 -8.30
N HIS A 173 7.58 -12.68 -9.17
CA HIS A 173 7.41 -11.69 -10.23
C HIS A 173 6.25 -12.08 -11.19
N SER A 174 6.13 -13.36 -11.53
CA SER A 174 5.00 -13.85 -12.33
C SER A 174 3.65 -13.64 -11.64
N ILE A 175 3.58 -13.91 -10.33
CA ILE A 175 2.38 -13.68 -9.52
C ILE A 175 2.02 -12.19 -9.50
N ILE A 176 2.97 -11.31 -9.20
CA ILE A 176 2.74 -9.87 -9.15
C ILE A 176 2.28 -9.33 -10.52
N LYS A 177 2.91 -9.77 -11.63
CA LYS A 177 2.48 -9.42 -12.99
C LYS A 177 1.05 -9.90 -13.27
N GLY A 178 0.70 -11.10 -12.83
CA GLY A 178 -0.66 -11.64 -12.92
C GLY A 178 -1.68 -10.74 -12.22
N LEU A 179 -1.39 -10.28 -10.99
CA LEU A 179 -2.25 -9.35 -10.26
C LEU A 179 -2.37 -8.00 -10.98
N ILE A 180 -1.24 -7.42 -11.43
CA ILE A 180 -1.23 -6.15 -12.16
C ILE A 180 -2.09 -6.23 -13.42
N SER A 181 -2.06 -7.35 -14.13
CA SER A 181 -2.86 -7.53 -15.36
C SER A 181 -4.37 -7.49 -15.12
N LYS A 182 -4.82 -7.77 -13.89
CA LYS A 182 -6.25 -7.75 -13.54
C LYS A 182 -6.81 -6.33 -13.39
N VAL A 183 -5.96 -5.35 -13.12
CA VAL A 183 -6.39 -3.96 -12.90
C VAL A 183 -6.17 -3.07 -14.12
N LYS A 184 -5.38 -3.51 -15.09
CA LYS A 184 -5.25 -2.87 -16.40
C LYS A 184 -6.45 -3.23 -17.27
#